data_5aa7ace709bdf9e55090a950bfcee6a8
#
_entry.id   5aa7ace709bdf9e55090a950bfcee6a8
#
_cell.length_a   1.000
_cell.length_b   1.000
_cell.length_c   1.000
_cell.angle_alpha   90.00
_cell.angle_beta   90.00
_cell.angle_gamma   90.00
#
_symmetry.space_group_name_H-M   'P 1'
#
loop_
_entity.id
_entity.type
_entity.pdbx_description
1 polymer ?
#
loop_
_entity_poly.entity_id
_entity_poly.type
_entity_poly.pdbx_seq_one_letter_code
_entity_poly.pdbx_strand_id
1 'polypeptide(L)'
;GPNWMTLARLADLAYRCNLCRRCAQTCPIGVDNGLIARAIRKLFSQELGINPPELHDNGSMLQLSTGSSTKMNSLVVRDNVEFIDEDFSETTGYSFTTPWDVEGADILLIHNAGEIMAWPENIAAFSTIFQAAGLPWTLSSDLAAYESINHGTF
;
A
#
# COMPACT_ATOMS: atom_id res chain seq x y z
N GLY A 1 -24.74 -8.85 -31.17
CA GLY A 1 -23.69 -9.42 -30.35
C GLY A 1 -23.01 -8.38 -29.48
N PRO A 2 -22.21 -8.75 -28.47
CA PRO A 2 -21.53 -7.79 -27.63
C PRO A 2 -20.57 -6.92 -28.47
N ASN A 3 -20.55 -5.63 -28.18
CA ASN A 3 -19.60 -4.71 -28.82
C ASN A 3 -18.26 -4.84 -28.08
N TRP A 4 -17.30 -5.53 -28.69
CA TRP A 4 -15.96 -5.75 -28.13
C TRP A 4 -15.21 -4.47 -27.77
N MET A 5 -15.42 -3.39 -28.54
CA MET A 5 -14.84 -2.08 -28.22
C MET A 5 -15.40 -1.52 -26.91
N THR A 6 -16.68 -1.71 -26.66
CA THR A 6 -17.31 -1.30 -25.40
C THR A 6 -16.82 -2.14 -24.23
N LEU A 7 -16.66 -3.44 -24.41
CA LEU A 7 -16.15 -4.35 -23.38
C LEU A 7 -14.67 -4.03 -23.04
N ALA A 8 -13.83 -3.83 -24.05
CA ALA A 8 -12.44 -3.44 -23.83
C ALA A 8 -12.32 -2.12 -23.07
N ARG A 9 -13.16 -1.13 -23.45
CA ARG A 9 -13.20 0.15 -22.74
C ARG A 9 -13.70 0.01 -21.30
N LEU A 10 -14.65 -0.86 -21.05
CA LEU A 10 -15.16 -1.13 -19.69
C LEU A 10 -14.05 -1.71 -18.80
N ALA A 11 -13.28 -2.67 -19.33
CA ALA A 11 -12.14 -3.22 -18.65
C ALA A 11 -11.08 -2.15 -18.34
N ASP A 12 -10.68 -1.36 -19.34
CA ASP A 12 -9.70 -0.27 -19.17
C ASP A 12 -10.15 0.72 -18.09
N LEU A 13 -11.40 1.17 -18.13
CA LEU A 13 -11.94 2.11 -17.14
C LEU A 13 -12.02 1.51 -15.74
N ALA A 14 -12.31 0.22 -15.61
CA ALA A 14 -12.32 -0.45 -14.31
C ALA A 14 -10.93 -0.47 -13.68
N TYR A 15 -9.86 -0.66 -14.45
CA TYR A 15 -8.49 -0.65 -13.96
C TYR A 15 -7.93 0.75 -13.68
N ARG A 16 -8.56 1.82 -14.15
CA ARG A 16 -8.22 3.21 -13.77
C ARG A 16 -8.75 3.63 -12.40
N CYS A 17 -9.64 2.86 -11.82
CA CYS A 17 -10.18 3.12 -10.49
C CYS A 17 -9.19 2.65 -9.41
N ASN A 18 -8.82 3.51 -8.47
CA ASN A 18 -7.96 3.15 -7.34
C ASN A 18 -8.72 2.58 -6.12
N LEU A 19 -10.00 2.29 -6.29
CA LEU A 19 -10.88 1.69 -5.27
C LEU A 19 -11.01 2.48 -3.96
N CYS A 20 -10.70 3.78 -3.94
CA CYS A 20 -10.78 4.61 -2.74
C CYS A 20 -12.20 4.83 -2.19
N ARG A 21 -13.23 4.45 -2.95
CA ARG A 21 -14.66 4.51 -2.58
C ARG A 21 -15.18 5.91 -2.23
N ARG A 22 -14.43 6.98 -2.51
CA ARG A 22 -14.90 8.36 -2.28
C ARG A 22 -16.21 8.65 -3.01
N CYS A 23 -16.42 8.05 -4.21
CA CYS A 23 -17.66 8.16 -4.96
C CYS A 23 -18.90 7.66 -4.17
N ALA A 24 -18.75 6.61 -3.37
CA ALA A 24 -19.84 6.08 -2.56
C ALA A 24 -20.27 7.07 -1.45
N GLN A 25 -19.31 7.79 -0.88
CA GLN A 25 -19.56 8.77 0.19
C GLN A 25 -20.26 10.03 -0.32
N THR A 26 -20.03 10.38 -1.58
CA THR A 26 -20.59 11.62 -2.18
C THR A 26 -21.84 11.36 -3.03
N CYS A 27 -22.17 10.09 -3.30
CA CYS A 27 -23.30 9.74 -4.14
C CYS A 27 -24.63 9.84 -3.36
N PRO A 28 -25.58 10.71 -3.76
CA PRO A 28 -26.84 10.89 -3.03
C PRO A 28 -27.76 9.66 -3.08
N ILE A 29 -27.52 8.75 -4.05
CA ILE A 29 -28.28 7.49 -4.21
C ILE A 29 -27.50 6.26 -3.79
N GLY A 30 -26.32 6.44 -3.15
CA GLY A 30 -25.53 5.35 -2.59
C GLY A 30 -24.80 4.44 -3.58
N VAL A 31 -24.57 4.87 -4.83
CA VAL A 31 -23.83 4.08 -5.82
C VAL A 31 -22.36 4.04 -5.47
N ASP A 32 -21.82 2.85 -5.35
CA ASP A 32 -20.40 2.60 -5.08
C ASP A 32 -19.67 2.15 -6.34
N ASN A 33 -19.12 3.11 -7.08
CA ASN A 33 -18.34 2.81 -8.28
C ASN A 33 -17.06 2.01 -7.99
N GLY A 34 -16.50 2.09 -6.78
CA GLY A 34 -15.35 1.28 -6.39
C GLY A 34 -15.70 -0.22 -6.35
N LEU A 35 -16.84 -0.57 -5.75
CA LEU A 35 -17.32 -1.96 -5.76
C LEU A 35 -17.67 -2.44 -7.16
N ILE A 36 -18.27 -1.59 -8.01
CA ILE A 36 -18.57 -1.91 -9.40
C ILE A 36 -17.27 -2.17 -10.17
N ALA A 37 -16.28 -1.29 -10.06
CA ALA A 37 -14.98 -1.46 -10.72
C ALA A 37 -14.28 -2.76 -10.26
N ARG A 38 -14.32 -3.07 -8.97
CA ARG A 38 -13.78 -4.32 -8.43
C ARG A 38 -14.50 -5.55 -8.99
N ALA A 39 -15.82 -5.53 -9.06
CA ALA A 39 -16.61 -6.63 -9.63
C ALA A 39 -16.30 -6.84 -11.12
N ILE A 40 -16.13 -5.76 -11.88
CA ILE A 40 -15.75 -5.81 -13.28
C ILE A 40 -14.34 -6.41 -13.44
N ARG A 41 -13.34 -5.97 -12.67
CA ARG A 41 -12.00 -6.56 -12.68
C ARG A 41 -12.04 -8.05 -12.38
N LYS A 42 -12.79 -8.45 -11.37
CA LYS A 42 -12.96 -9.85 -11.01
C LYS A 42 -13.55 -10.67 -12.16
N LEU A 43 -14.59 -10.14 -12.82
CA LEU A 43 -15.20 -10.80 -13.97
C LEU A 43 -14.17 -10.97 -15.11
N PHE A 44 -13.46 -9.91 -15.49
CA PHE A 44 -12.47 -9.99 -16.56
C PHE A 44 -11.30 -10.91 -16.20
N SER A 45 -10.74 -10.75 -15.01
CA SER A 45 -9.56 -11.51 -14.58
C SER A 45 -9.88 -12.98 -14.30
N GLN A 46 -10.87 -13.26 -13.44
CA GLN A 46 -11.11 -14.62 -12.96
C GLN A 46 -11.95 -15.46 -13.90
N GLU A 47 -12.97 -14.85 -14.51
CA GLU A 47 -13.90 -15.62 -15.35
C GLU A 47 -13.48 -15.65 -16.84
N LEU A 48 -12.87 -14.58 -17.32
CA LEU A 48 -12.49 -14.43 -18.72
C LEU A 48 -10.99 -14.58 -18.97
N GLY A 49 -10.15 -14.64 -17.93
CA GLY A 49 -8.69 -14.71 -18.05
C GLY A 49 -8.06 -13.48 -18.71
N ILE A 50 -8.75 -12.34 -18.68
CA ILE A 50 -8.29 -11.08 -19.31
C ILE A 50 -7.76 -10.17 -18.22
N ASN A 51 -6.42 -10.01 -18.18
CA ASN A 51 -5.73 -9.11 -17.27
C ASN A 51 -4.86 -8.13 -18.07
N PRO A 52 -4.62 -6.91 -17.56
CA PRO A 52 -3.52 -6.10 -18.05
C PRO A 52 -2.20 -6.82 -17.74
N PRO A 53 -1.40 -7.24 -18.76
CA PRO A 53 -0.22 -8.10 -18.51
C PRO A 53 0.78 -7.47 -17.56
N GLU A 54 1.05 -6.17 -17.72
CA GLU A 54 1.99 -5.45 -16.86
C GLU A 54 1.54 -5.43 -15.40
N LEU A 55 0.25 -5.19 -15.15
CA LEU A 55 -0.31 -5.17 -13.79
C LEU A 55 -0.32 -6.57 -13.18
N HIS A 56 -0.62 -7.59 -13.98
CA HIS A 56 -0.62 -8.98 -13.54
C HIS A 56 0.79 -9.46 -13.21
N ASP A 57 1.73 -9.33 -14.13
CA ASP A 57 3.07 -9.89 -14.00
C ASP A 57 3.95 -9.08 -13.02
N ASN A 58 3.94 -7.75 -13.15
CA ASN A 58 4.77 -6.86 -12.33
C ASN A 58 4.11 -6.41 -11.03
N GLY A 59 2.83 -6.66 -10.85
CA GLY A 59 2.09 -6.38 -9.62
C GLY A 59 1.72 -7.65 -8.89
N SER A 60 0.64 -8.30 -9.33
CA SER A 60 0.02 -9.42 -8.60
C SER A 60 0.95 -10.63 -8.46
N MET A 61 1.55 -11.10 -9.57
CA MET A 61 2.44 -12.26 -9.55
C MET A 61 3.74 -11.97 -8.80
N LEU A 62 4.27 -10.76 -8.94
CA LEU A 62 5.44 -10.33 -8.19
C LEU A 62 5.15 -10.32 -6.69
N GLN A 63 4.03 -9.75 -6.26
CA GLN A 63 3.62 -9.73 -4.85
C GLN A 63 3.43 -11.14 -4.29
N LEU A 64 2.76 -12.03 -5.03
CA LEU A 64 2.56 -13.41 -4.60
C LEU A 64 3.87 -14.20 -4.46
N SER A 65 4.86 -13.89 -5.30
CA SER A 65 6.15 -14.61 -5.30
C SER A 65 7.19 -14.04 -4.34
N THR A 66 7.17 -12.73 -4.09
CA THR A 66 8.22 -12.03 -3.33
C THR A 66 7.72 -11.35 -2.05
N GLY A 67 6.40 -11.28 -1.85
CA GLY A 67 5.78 -10.49 -0.78
C GLY A 67 5.68 -8.99 -1.09
N SER A 68 6.20 -8.53 -2.22
CA SER A 68 6.23 -7.11 -2.57
C SER A 68 5.91 -6.87 -4.05
N SER A 69 4.94 -5.99 -4.33
CA SER A 69 4.62 -5.52 -5.69
C SER A 69 5.61 -4.47 -6.20
N THR A 70 6.45 -3.91 -5.35
CA THR A 70 7.44 -2.86 -5.65
C THR A 70 8.87 -3.37 -5.69
N LYS A 71 9.09 -4.67 -5.54
CA LYS A 71 10.41 -5.31 -5.38
C LYS A 71 11.18 -4.85 -4.13
N MET A 72 10.48 -4.27 -3.17
CA MET A 72 11.06 -3.88 -1.92
C MET A 72 11.50 -5.12 -1.13
N ASN A 73 12.63 -5.03 -0.43
CA ASN A 73 13.09 -6.05 0.50
C ASN A 73 13.35 -5.44 1.88
N SER A 74 13.43 -6.28 2.90
CA SER A 74 13.56 -5.84 4.29
C SER A 74 14.83 -5.04 4.57
N LEU A 75 15.92 -5.31 3.85
CA LEU A 75 17.17 -4.56 4.01
C LEU A 75 17.00 -3.12 3.50
N VAL A 76 16.43 -2.94 2.31
CA VAL A 76 16.17 -1.60 1.74
C VAL A 76 15.24 -0.79 2.62
N VAL A 77 14.21 -1.43 3.21
CA VAL A 77 13.31 -0.74 4.15
C VAL A 77 14.04 -0.30 5.40
N ARG A 78 14.86 -1.17 5.99
CA ARG A 78 15.65 -0.83 7.17
C ARG A 78 16.64 0.28 6.88
N ASP A 79 17.42 0.17 5.82
CA ASP A 79 18.40 1.18 5.43
C ASP A 79 17.75 2.56 5.24
N ASN A 80 16.56 2.61 4.59
CA ASN A 80 15.82 3.86 4.43
C ASN A 80 15.36 4.44 5.76
N VAL A 81 14.82 3.61 6.65
CA VAL A 81 14.32 4.06 7.95
C VAL A 81 15.48 4.50 8.84
N GLU A 82 16.59 3.76 8.87
CA GLU A 82 17.80 4.13 9.61
C GLU A 82 18.36 5.46 9.11
N PHE A 83 18.43 5.66 7.79
CA PHE A 83 18.85 6.93 7.20
C PHE A 83 17.95 8.11 7.64
N ILE A 84 16.64 7.91 7.68
CA ILE A 84 15.69 8.94 8.12
C ILE A 84 15.82 9.20 9.63
N ASP A 85 16.03 8.18 10.44
CA ASP A 85 16.27 8.32 11.88
C ASP A 85 17.53 9.18 12.13
N GLU A 86 18.60 8.94 11.38
CA GLU A 86 19.85 9.72 11.45
C GLU A 86 19.65 11.17 10.99
N ASP A 87 19.10 11.38 9.79
CA ASP A 87 18.86 12.71 9.21
C ASP A 87 17.95 13.55 10.10
N PHE A 88 16.87 12.95 10.62
CA PHE A 88 15.96 13.64 11.51
C PHE A 88 16.60 13.97 12.87
N SER A 89 17.40 13.06 13.40
CA SER A 89 18.13 13.29 14.65
C SER A 89 19.16 14.43 14.52
N GLU A 90 19.87 14.49 13.41
CA GLU A 90 20.81 15.58 13.10
C GLU A 90 20.09 16.92 12.92
N THR A 91 18.97 16.92 12.21
CA THR A 91 18.24 18.15 11.88
C THR A 91 17.52 18.73 13.08
N THR A 92 16.92 17.88 13.92
CA THR A 92 16.08 18.32 15.04
C THR A 92 16.79 18.34 16.39
N GLY A 93 17.92 17.65 16.52
CA GLY A 93 18.61 17.42 17.78
C GLY A 93 17.91 16.41 18.70
N TYR A 94 16.84 15.77 18.24
CA TYR A 94 16.15 14.68 18.95
C TYR A 94 16.73 13.35 18.47
N SER A 95 17.40 12.62 19.36
CA SER A 95 17.87 11.27 19.07
C SER A 95 16.72 10.28 19.31
N PHE A 96 16.31 9.60 18.26
CA PHE A 96 15.44 8.45 18.37
C PHE A 96 15.87 7.34 17.40
N THR A 97 15.45 6.14 17.68
CA THR A 97 15.66 5.00 16.80
C THR A 97 14.32 4.31 16.62
N THR A 98 13.94 4.09 15.39
CA THR A 98 12.70 3.38 15.04
C THR A 98 12.73 1.97 15.59
N PRO A 99 11.77 1.57 16.42
CA PRO A 99 11.73 0.23 16.99
C PRO A 99 11.23 -0.78 15.96
N TRP A 100 11.90 -1.96 15.92
CA TRP A 100 11.58 -3.06 15.01
C TRP A 100 11.22 -4.32 15.78
N ASP A 101 10.12 -4.96 15.37
CA ASP A 101 9.68 -6.28 15.86
C ASP A 101 9.63 -6.37 17.39
N VAL A 102 9.20 -5.31 18.06
CA VAL A 102 9.08 -5.26 19.52
C VAL A 102 7.82 -6.01 19.93
N GLU A 103 8.01 -7.16 20.58
CA GLU A 103 6.91 -7.97 21.10
C GLU A 103 6.20 -7.23 22.25
N GLY A 104 4.87 -7.21 22.20
CA GLY A 104 4.06 -6.55 23.22
C GLY A 104 3.95 -5.04 23.08
N ALA A 105 4.39 -4.44 21.98
CA ALA A 105 4.10 -3.05 21.67
C ALA A 105 2.60 -2.82 21.50
N ASP A 106 2.09 -1.71 22.00
CA ASP A 106 0.67 -1.36 21.91
C ASP A 106 0.24 -0.98 20.49
N ILE A 107 1.18 -0.48 19.68
CA ILE A 107 0.94 0.02 18.34
C ILE A 107 1.89 -0.67 17.35
N LEU A 108 1.33 -1.33 16.36
CA LEU A 108 2.04 -1.71 15.14
C LEU A 108 1.75 -0.67 14.07
N LEU A 109 2.76 0.11 13.71
CA LEU A 109 2.66 1.10 12.64
C LEU A 109 2.86 0.41 11.28
N ILE A 110 1.89 0.54 10.40
CA ILE A 110 1.93 -0.04 9.06
C ILE A 110 1.84 1.08 8.03
N HIS A 111 2.87 1.23 7.22
CA HIS A 111 2.88 2.06 6.02
C HIS A 111 2.81 1.20 4.78
N ASN A 112 2.25 1.72 3.70
CA ASN A 112 2.42 1.02 2.44
C ASN A 112 3.85 1.25 1.89
N ALA A 113 4.28 0.33 1.03
CA ALA A 113 5.61 0.38 0.45
C ALA A 113 5.90 1.69 -0.30
N GLY A 114 4.90 2.24 -0.98
CA GLY A 114 5.01 3.51 -1.70
C GLY A 114 5.25 4.69 -0.75
N GLU A 115 4.64 4.69 0.42
CA GLU A 115 4.87 5.73 1.44
C GLU A 115 6.27 5.64 2.02
N ILE A 116 6.75 4.45 2.35
CA ILE A 116 8.11 4.25 2.87
C ILE A 116 9.16 4.74 1.87
N MET A 117 8.93 4.53 0.57
CA MET A 117 9.87 4.92 -0.48
C MET A 117 9.75 6.39 -0.91
N ALA A 118 8.55 6.96 -0.88
CA ALA A 118 8.29 8.31 -1.39
C ALA A 118 8.24 9.39 -0.30
N TRP A 119 7.79 9.02 0.91
CA TRP A 119 7.61 9.94 2.04
C TRP A 119 8.07 9.30 3.36
N PRO A 120 9.32 8.86 3.46
CA PRO A 120 9.83 8.18 4.66
C PRO A 120 9.81 9.08 5.91
N GLU A 121 9.74 10.41 5.73
CA GLU A 121 9.59 11.38 6.81
C GLU A 121 8.31 11.16 7.65
N ASN A 122 7.31 10.49 7.09
CA ASN A 122 6.11 10.12 7.83
C ASN A 122 6.44 9.20 9.02
N ILE A 123 7.41 8.31 8.87
CA ILE A 123 7.86 7.42 9.95
C ILE A 123 8.46 8.26 11.08
N ALA A 124 9.35 9.20 10.76
CA ALA A 124 9.94 10.10 11.74
C ALA A 124 8.88 10.94 12.47
N ALA A 125 7.87 11.43 11.74
CA ALA A 125 6.77 12.19 12.32
C ALA A 125 5.94 11.35 13.31
N PHE A 126 5.56 10.12 12.94
CA PHE A 126 4.85 9.21 13.85
C PHE A 126 5.71 8.81 15.04
N SER A 127 6.99 8.52 14.83
CA SER A 127 7.96 8.21 15.87
C SER A 127 8.02 9.34 16.93
N THR A 128 8.11 10.58 16.47
CA THR A 128 8.10 11.76 17.35
C THR A 128 6.81 11.86 18.16
N ILE A 129 5.66 11.65 17.52
CA ILE A 129 4.35 11.70 18.18
C ILE A 129 4.25 10.60 19.25
N PHE A 130 4.58 9.36 18.90
CA PHE A 130 4.48 8.24 19.82
C PHE A 130 5.45 8.36 20.98
N GLN A 131 6.68 8.82 20.74
CA GLN A 131 7.66 9.07 21.78
C GLN A 131 7.19 10.20 22.73
N ALA A 132 6.69 11.29 22.19
CA ALA A 132 6.16 12.40 22.99
C ALA A 132 4.94 11.99 23.82
N ALA A 133 4.11 11.08 23.29
CA ALA A 133 2.95 10.55 23.99
C ALA A 133 3.30 9.38 24.96
N GLY A 134 4.53 8.90 24.97
CA GLY A 134 4.95 7.75 25.78
C GLY A 134 4.27 6.44 25.36
N LEU A 135 3.92 6.29 24.08
CA LEU A 135 3.24 5.12 23.54
C LEU A 135 4.25 4.10 23.02
N PRO A 136 4.21 2.84 23.49
CA PRO A 136 5.03 1.75 22.93
C PRO A 136 4.55 1.40 21.53
N TRP A 137 5.45 1.47 20.57
CA TRP A 137 5.14 1.19 19.18
C TRP A 137 6.26 0.42 18.48
N THR A 138 5.98 -0.16 17.34
CA THR A 138 6.97 -0.87 16.53
C THR A 138 6.62 -0.83 15.04
N LEU A 139 7.63 -0.99 14.19
CA LEU A 139 7.49 -1.45 12.82
C LEU A 139 7.71 -2.97 12.76
N SER A 140 7.19 -3.61 11.71
CA SER A 140 7.49 -5.01 11.41
C SER A 140 8.57 -5.11 10.33
N SER A 141 9.48 -6.05 10.48
CA SER A 141 10.42 -6.42 9.42
C SER A 141 9.78 -7.34 8.37
N ASP A 142 8.56 -7.84 8.61
CA ASP A 142 7.80 -8.64 7.66
C ASP A 142 7.18 -7.75 6.59
N LEU A 143 7.71 -7.84 5.37
CA LEU A 143 7.23 -7.06 4.23
C LEU A 143 5.76 -7.34 3.87
N ALA A 144 5.26 -8.52 4.15
CA ALA A 144 3.86 -8.85 3.91
C ALA A 144 2.91 -7.94 4.70
N ALA A 145 3.34 -7.43 5.85
CA ALA A 145 2.57 -6.46 6.63
C ALA A 145 2.37 -5.13 5.89
N TYR A 146 3.34 -4.71 5.07
CA TYR A 146 3.28 -3.43 4.34
C TYR A 146 2.60 -3.55 2.98
N GLU A 147 2.86 -4.64 2.26
CA GLU A 147 2.29 -4.87 0.93
C GLU A 147 0.83 -5.31 0.96
N SER A 148 0.37 -5.88 2.07
CA SER A 148 -1.04 -6.28 2.22
C SER A 148 -2.03 -5.11 2.07
N ILE A 149 -1.57 -3.86 2.18
CA ILE A 149 -2.37 -2.66 2.01
C ILE A 149 -2.49 -2.25 0.53
N ASN A 150 -1.65 -2.79 -0.33
CA ASN A 150 -1.56 -2.42 -1.74
C ASN A 150 -2.60 -3.15 -2.61
N HIS A 151 -3.85 -3.11 -2.21
CA HIS A 151 -4.96 -3.89 -2.79
C HIS A 151 -5.42 -3.45 -4.19
N GLY A 152 -4.73 -2.53 -4.83
CA GLY A 152 -5.12 -2.03 -6.15
C GLY A 152 -4.86 -2.98 -7.31
N THR A 153 -4.10 -4.06 -7.10
CA THR A 153 -3.66 -4.98 -8.14
C THR A 153 -4.57 -6.19 -8.36
N PHE A 154 -5.53 -6.44 -7.49
CA PHE A 154 -6.46 -7.58 -7.60
C PHE A 154 -7.87 -7.16 -7.98
#